data_33f9bc9ddb62879b3635627b9b31f6f2
#
_entry.id   33f9bc9ddb62879b3635627b9b31f6f2
#
_cell.length_a   1.000
_cell.length_b   1.000
_cell.length_c   1.000
_cell.angle_alpha   90.00
_cell.angle_beta   90.00
_cell.angle_gamma   90.00
#
_symmetry.space_group_name_H-M   'P 1'
#
loop_
_entity.id
_entity.type
_entity.pdbx_description
1 polymer ?
#
loop_
_entity_poly.entity_id
_entity_poly.type
_entity_poly.pdbx_seq_one_letter_code
_entity_poly.pdbx_strand_id
1 'polypeptide(L)'
;MFAHINVTPNTVHRQEYFLVDNMLQIEPTRIERDLLGEKQIPLHSYYGIHTLRAIENFKISGLAVGQQTHFIRALAQVKKASAQANLHFQKLSEQTSTAIQKACDELIQHPEAWQAAFPLDPYQGGAGTSINMNANEVIANIALEMLGHQKGDYHILHPNDHVNTSQSTNDVYPTALRLATYSSLDELLSVLKALIDCIDHKAAEFEYVIKMGRTQLQDAVPMTMEQEFRAFATLLKEDLKLIGQMRQLLLEVNLGATAIGTGVNTPPGYAKRVVEILAHLTGLPLKGAADYVEATSDCGVFIILSSSLKRLAVKLSKICNDLRLLSSGPRTGLAEIRLPELQAGSSIMPAKINPVIPEVVNQIAFRVIGNDLTITMAAEAGQLQLNVMEPVIAVAMNESIQLLTQGMQTLNQKCIAGIQANEQICLSSVMRSVGIVTLLEPILGHAKCDEIGKQCMRENKTVPQVVLELGLLSATQLEEIFAFENLVSEIPSAENQLEQVS
;
A
#
# COMPACT_ATOMS: atom_id res chain seq x y z
N MET A 1 48.28 24.71 -36.07
CA MET A 1 49.29 24.88 -35.01
C MET A 1 48.85 24.01 -33.84
N PHE A 2 49.29 22.78 -33.83
CA PHE A 2 48.95 21.75 -32.82
C PHE A 2 50.01 21.82 -31.73
N ALA A 3 49.58 22.07 -30.49
CA ALA A 3 50.45 21.95 -29.32
C ALA A 3 50.28 20.56 -28.73
N HIS A 4 51.36 19.75 -28.81
CA HIS A 4 51.51 18.48 -28.13
C HIS A 4 51.65 18.71 -26.61
N ILE A 5 50.82 18.12 -25.81
CA ILE A 5 51.02 17.95 -24.38
C ILE A 5 51.59 16.55 -24.17
N ASN A 6 52.87 16.49 -23.81
CA ASN A 6 53.59 15.30 -23.38
C ASN A 6 53.08 14.91 -21.99
N VAL A 7 52.50 13.70 -21.87
CA VAL A 7 52.25 13.04 -20.58
C VAL A 7 53.39 12.06 -20.36
N THR A 8 54.26 12.35 -19.43
CA THR A 8 55.30 11.41 -18.96
C THR A 8 54.69 10.39 -17.99
N PRO A 9 54.96 9.11 -18.14
CA PRO A 9 54.57 8.09 -17.18
C PRO A 9 55.68 7.92 -16.15
N ASN A 10 55.47 8.34 -14.92
CA ASN A 10 56.18 7.77 -13.77
C ASN A 10 55.57 8.30 -12.45
N THR A 11 54.82 7.47 -11.81
CA THR A 11 55.05 7.12 -10.38
C THR A 11 54.14 5.92 -10.06
N VAL A 12 54.73 4.75 -10.17
CA VAL A 12 54.22 3.53 -9.58
C VAL A 12 54.35 3.70 -8.07
N HIS A 13 53.31 4.13 -7.39
CA HIS A 13 53.19 3.90 -5.95
C HIS A 13 52.98 2.41 -5.74
N ARG A 14 54.02 1.73 -5.23
CA ARG A 14 53.90 0.45 -4.56
C ARG A 14 52.81 0.62 -3.49
N GLN A 15 51.63 0.11 -3.73
CA GLN A 15 50.73 -0.29 -2.67
C GLN A 15 51.42 -1.46 -1.96
N GLU A 16 52.03 -1.16 -0.82
CA GLU A 16 52.34 -2.19 0.18
C GLU A 16 51.00 -2.86 0.52
N TYR A 17 50.84 -4.10 0.04
CA TYR A 17 49.82 -5.00 0.53
C TYR A 17 50.13 -5.21 2.02
N PHE A 18 49.43 -4.45 2.87
CA PHE A 18 49.21 -4.89 4.21
C PHE A 18 48.39 -6.17 4.12
N LEU A 19 49.07 -7.29 4.14
CA LEU A 19 48.54 -8.56 4.58
C LEU A 19 48.18 -8.35 6.05
N VAL A 20 47.03 -7.73 6.29
CA VAL A 20 46.32 -7.90 7.54
C VAL A 20 45.97 -9.37 7.56
N ASP A 21 46.62 -10.11 8.42
CA ASP A 21 46.21 -11.45 8.83
C ASP A 21 44.71 -11.33 9.20
N ASN A 22 43.84 -11.64 8.25
CA ASN A 22 42.51 -12.07 8.53
C ASN A 22 42.66 -13.44 9.22
N MET A 23 43.04 -13.42 10.50
CA MET A 23 42.59 -14.44 11.41
C MET A 23 41.07 -14.44 11.26
N LEU A 24 40.57 -15.40 10.51
CA LEU A 24 39.18 -15.79 10.52
C LEU A 24 38.84 -15.97 12.02
N GLN A 25 38.34 -14.93 12.63
CA GLN A 25 37.70 -15.06 13.96
C GLN A 25 36.57 -16.06 13.71
N ILE A 26 36.82 -17.32 14.04
CA ILE A 26 35.79 -18.35 14.01
C ILE A 26 34.76 -17.83 15.01
N GLU A 27 33.65 -17.33 14.47
CA GLU A 27 32.56 -16.80 15.28
C GLU A 27 32.12 -17.92 16.25
N PRO A 28 32.02 -17.63 17.56
CA PRO A 28 31.64 -18.67 18.50
C PRO A 28 30.25 -19.21 18.15
N THR A 29 30.12 -20.52 18.15
CA THR A 29 28.88 -21.23 17.79
C THR A 29 28.40 -22.10 18.95
N ARG A 30 27.10 -22.39 18.95
CA ARG A 30 26.49 -23.44 19.75
C ARG A 30 26.01 -24.57 18.81
N ILE A 31 25.99 -25.79 19.30
CA ILE A 31 25.48 -26.93 18.55
C ILE A 31 24.01 -27.13 18.90
N GLU A 32 23.15 -27.15 17.87
CA GLU A 32 21.78 -27.57 18.01
C GLU A 32 21.52 -28.81 17.15
N ARG A 33 20.53 -29.62 17.56
CA ARG A 33 20.19 -30.88 16.92
C ARG A 33 18.70 -30.96 16.64
N ASP A 34 18.37 -31.44 15.44
CA ASP A 34 17.00 -31.82 15.05
C ASP A 34 17.00 -33.25 14.45
N LEU A 35 15.88 -33.65 13.85
CA LEU A 35 15.73 -34.96 13.26
C LEU A 35 16.67 -35.24 12.08
N LEU A 36 17.21 -34.20 11.43
CA LEU A 36 18.13 -34.25 10.30
C LEU A 36 19.62 -34.22 10.73
N GLY A 37 19.90 -34.11 12.03
CA GLY A 37 21.26 -34.08 12.58
C GLY A 37 21.63 -32.72 13.18
N GLU A 38 22.93 -32.51 13.40
CA GLU A 38 23.47 -31.35 14.10
C GLU A 38 23.86 -30.22 13.15
N LYS A 39 23.76 -28.98 13.65
CA LYS A 39 24.25 -27.75 13.02
C LYS A 39 24.91 -26.85 14.03
N GLN A 40 25.88 -26.05 13.56
CA GLN A 40 26.51 -25.00 14.33
C GLN A 40 25.76 -23.68 14.09
N ILE A 41 25.18 -23.13 15.17
CA ILE A 41 24.43 -21.88 15.14
C ILE A 41 25.32 -20.78 15.73
N PRO A 42 25.43 -19.57 15.12
CA PRO A 42 26.17 -18.46 15.72
C PRO A 42 25.67 -18.18 17.15
N LEU A 43 26.58 -18.07 18.11
CA LEU A 43 26.24 -17.99 19.53
C LEU A 43 25.36 -16.76 19.86
N HIS A 44 25.58 -15.65 19.13
CA HIS A 44 24.80 -14.42 19.31
C HIS A 44 23.38 -14.50 18.72
N SER A 45 23.13 -15.40 17.75
CA SER A 45 21.85 -15.48 17.05
C SER A 45 20.72 -15.96 17.97
N TYR A 46 19.55 -15.32 17.86
CA TYR A 46 18.33 -15.74 18.55
C TYR A 46 17.56 -16.82 17.78
N TYR A 47 17.80 -16.98 16.49
CA TYR A 47 17.27 -18.10 15.72
C TYR A 47 18.04 -19.40 16.02
N GLY A 48 17.46 -20.54 15.69
CA GLY A 48 18.01 -21.86 15.92
C GLY A 48 18.18 -22.67 14.64
N ILE A 49 18.24 -24.00 14.79
CA ILE A 49 18.56 -24.94 13.73
C ILE A 49 17.55 -24.96 12.57
N HIS A 50 16.23 -24.84 12.86
CA HIS A 50 15.21 -24.78 11.82
C HIS A 50 15.38 -23.57 10.91
N THR A 51 15.59 -22.41 11.53
CA THR A 51 15.84 -21.16 10.79
C THR A 51 17.13 -21.26 9.97
N LEU A 52 18.21 -21.79 10.52
CA LEU A 52 19.47 -21.96 9.77
C LEU A 52 19.27 -22.81 8.52
N ARG A 53 18.56 -23.94 8.64
CA ARG A 53 18.24 -24.80 7.47
C ARG A 53 17.41 -24.04 6.43
N ALA A 54 16.45 -23.24 6.86
CA ALA A 54 15.63 -22.45 5.96
C ALA A 54 16.44 -21.35 5.26
N ILE A 55 17.40 -20.70 5.94
CA ILE A 55 18.36 -19.76 5.31
C ILE A 55 19.19 -20.46 4.23
N GLU A 56 19.63 -21.69 4.50
CA GLU A 56 20.39 -22.48 3.52
C GLU A 56 19.54 -22.87 2.29
N ASN A 57 18.26 -23.22 2.51
CA ASN A 57 17.35 -23.69 1.46
C ASN A 57 16.76 -22.57 0.59
N PHE A 58 16.45 -21.43 1.18
CA PHE A 58 15.67 -20.37 0.52
C PHE A 58 16.47 -19.07 0.43
N LYS A 59 17.27 -18.95 -0.63
CA LYS A 59 17.99 -17.73 -1.03
C LYS A 59 17.39 -17.24 -2.34
N ILE A 60 16.19 -16.66 -2.31
CA ILE A 60 15.36 -16.44 -3.49
C ILE A 60 15.27 -14.95 -3.86
N SER A 61 14.73 -14.12 -2.97
CA SER A 61 14.44 -12.71 -3.26
C SER A 61 15.48 -11.74 -2.72
N GLY A 62 16.26 -12.15 -1.74
CA GLY A 62 17.16 -11.27 -0.99
C GLY A 62 16.43 -10.36 0.02
N LEU A 63 15.12 -10.50 0.17
CA LEU A 63 14.34 -9.83 1.20
C LEU A 63 14.37 -10.66 2.50
N ALA A 64 14.15 -10.01 3.63
CA ALA A 64 14.01 -10.68 4.92
C ALA A 64 12.64 -10.44 5.54
N VAL A 65 12.02 -11.47 6.11
CA VAL A 65 10.77 -11.38 6.88
C VAL A 65 10.89 -10.33 7.99
N GLY A 66 12.06 -10.16 8.54
CA GLY A 66 12.36 -9.14 9.56
C GLY A 66 11.95 -7.70 9.18
N GLN A 67 11.89 -7.39 7.90
CA GLN A 67 11.45 -6.08 7.42
C GLN A 67 9.92 -5.87 7.59
N GLN A 68 9.15 -6.93 7.84
CA GLN A 68 7.71 -6.89 8.02
C GLN A 68 7.36 -6.79 9.51
N THR A 69 7.57 -5.64 10.12
CA THR A 69 7.41 -5.44 11.58
C THR A 69 5.99 -5.72 12.09
N HIS A 70 4.95 -5.43 11.30
CA HIS A 70 3.57 -5.81 11.62
C HIS A 70 3.41 -7.34 11.72
N PHE A 71 4.13 -8.10 10.88
CA PHE A 71 4.04 -9.56 10.89
C PHE A 71 4.79 -10.17 12.08
N ILE A 72 5.98 -9.64 12.43
CA ILE A 72 6.69 -10.03 13.66
C ILE A 72 5.81 -9.79 14.88
N ARG A 73 5.21 -8.59 14.99
CA ARG A 73 4.29 -8.24 16.09
C ARG A 73 3.10 -9.19 16.15
N ALA A 74 2.48 -9.50 15.02
CA ALA A 74 1.33 -10.40 14.94
C ALA A 74 1.68 -11.83 15.36
N LEU A 75 2.82 -12.37 14.89
CA LEU A 75 3.32 -13.68 15.35
C LEU A 75 3.49 -13.71 16.87
N ALA A 76 4.14 -12.68 17.44
CA ALA A 76 4.33 -12.59 18.89
C ALA A 76 3.00 -12.48 19.65
N GLN A 77 2.00 -11.76 19.14
CA GLN A 77 0.65 -11.68 19.74
C GLN A 77 -0.03 -13.04 19.76
N VAL A 78 0.03 -13.80 18.64
CA VAL A 78 -0.51 -15.15 18.55
C VAL A 78 0.19 -16.08 19.55
N LYS A 79 1.52 -16.06 19.63
CA LYS A 79 2.30 -16.88 20.56
C LYS A 79 2.01 -16.52 22.01
N LYS A 80 1.87 -15.24 22.35
CA LYS A 80 1.49 -14.78 23.69
C LYS A 80 0.09 -15.28 24.07
N ALA A 81 -0.89 -15.17 23.17
CA ALA A 81 -2.24 -15.66 23.43
C ALA A 81 -2.26 -17.18 23.64
N SER A 82 -1.49 -17.91 22.82
CA SER A 82 -1.34 -19.36 22.95
C SER A 82 -0.68 -19.79 24.27
N ALA A 83 0.35 -19.07 24.71
CA ALA A 83 0.99 -19.34 26.01
C ALA A 83 0.03 -19.12 27.18
N GLN A 84 -0.80 -18.06 27.15
CA GLN A 84 -1.83 -17.81 28.16
C GLN A 84 -2.93 -18.87 28.15
N ALA A 85 -3.38 -19.29 26.96
CA ALA A 85 -4.37 -20.36 26.83
C ALA A 85 -3.81 -21.70 27.35
N ASN A 86 -2.56 -22.03 27.02
CA ASN A 86 -1.93 -23.26 27.48
C ASN A 86 -1.69 -23.27 29.00
N LEU A 87 -1.41 -22.11 29.61
CA LEU A 87 -1.40 -21.97 31.06
C LEU A 87 -2.79 -22.26 31.68
N HIS A 88 -3.85 -21.67 31.09
CA HIS A 88 -5.22 -21.90 31.55
C HIS A 88 -5.61 -23.38 31.53
N PHE A 89 -5.18 -24.12 30.50
CA PHE A 89 -5.42 -25.56 30.36
C PHE A 89 -4.33 -26.43 31.01
N GLN A 90 -3.44 -25.87 31.81
CA GLN A 90 -2.36 -26.58 32.53
C GLN A 90 -1.43 -27.39 31.61
N LYS A 91 -1.28 -26.96 30.35
CA LYS A 91 -0.31 -27.50 29.39
C LYS A 91 1.10 -26.90 29.57
N LEU A 92 1.19 -25.73 30.13
CA LEU A 92 2.44 -25.05 30.48
C LEU A 92 2.44 -24.72 31.99
N SER A 93 3.64 -24.73 32.60
CA SER A 93 3.84 -24.19 33.93
C SER A 93 3.68 -22.68 33.94
N GLU A 94 3.38 -22.10 35.09
CA GLU A 94 3.30 -20.63 35.26
C GLU A 94 4.62 -19.96 34.90
N GLN A 95 5.75 -20.53 35.33
CA GLN A 95 7.09 -20.01 35.06
C GLN A 95 7.37 -19.99 33.53
N THR A 96 7.13 -21.09 32.84
CA THR A 96 7.36 -21.21 31.40
C THR A 96 6.45 -20.28 30.61
N SER A 97 5.16 -20.25 30.93
CA SER A 97 4.19 -19.37 30.26
C SER A 97 4.55 -17.90 30.46
N THR A 98 4.92 -17.50 31.69
CA THR A 98 5.32 -16.11 31.99
C THR A 98 6.58 -15.70 31.22
N ALA A 99 7.57 -16.60 31.12
CA ALA A 99 8.78 -16.32 30.34
C ALA A 99 8.48 -16.13 28.85
N ILE A 100 7.66 -17.02 28.26
CA ILE A 100 7.21 -16.88 26.86
C ILE A 100 6.46 -15.57 26.64
N GLN A 101 5.53 -15.21 27.53
CA GLN A 101 4.76 -13.97 27.43
C GLN A 101 5.65 -12.74 27.46
N LYS A 102 6.63 -12.69 28.36
CA LYS A 102 7.60 -11.57 28.42
C LYS A 102 8.45 -11.48 27.16
N ALA A 103 8.93 -12.59 26.63
CA ALA A 103 9.66 -12.63 25.37
C ALA A 103 8.80 -12.13 24.20
N CYS A 104 7.51 -12.49 24.16
CA CYS A 104 6.57 -11.96 23.18
C CYS A 104 6.35 -10.44 23.35
N ASP A 105 6.31 -9.93 24.59
CA ASP A 105 6.16 -8.49 24.85
C ASP A 105 7.30 -7.67 24.25
N GLU A 106 8.54 -8.15 24.31
CA GLU A 106 9.69 -7.52 23.63
C GLU A 106 9.46 -7.39 22.11
N LEU A 107 9.01 -8.47 21.48
CA LEU A 107 8.73 -8.48 20.03
C LEU A 107 7.52 -7.60 19.65
N ILE A 108 6.51 -7.51 20.52
CA ILE A 108 5.33 -6.68 20.31
C ILE A 108 5.65 -5.20 20.44
N GLN A 109 6.43 -4.82 21.44
CA GLN A 109 6.75 -3.42 21.75
C GLN A 109 7.84 -2.86 20.86
N HIS A 110 8.83 -3.68 20.50
CA HIS A 110 10.05 -3.26 19.80
C HIS A 110 10.37 -4.11 18.56
N PRO A 111 9.41 -4.39 17.64
CA PRO A 111 9.63 -5.31 16.51
C PRO A 111 10.79 -4.86 15.60
N GLU A 112 11.06 -3.55 15.52
CA GLU A 112 12.15 -2.97 14.72
C GLU A 112 13.53 -3.38 15.29
N ALA A 113 13.66 -3.54 16.57
CA ALA A 113 14.91 -3.97 17.21
C ALA A 113 15.24 -5.44 16.94
N TRP A 114 14.23 -6.24 16.58
CA TRP A 114 14.34 -7.68 16.39
C TRP A 114 14.40 -8.13 14.92
N GLN A 115 14.46 -7.20 13.97
CA GLN A 115 14.47 -7.52 12.53
C GLN A 115 15.57 -8.53 12.16
N ALA A 116 16.77 -8.38 12.71
CA ALA A 116 17.91 -9.28 12.43
C ALA A 116 17.69 -10.72 12.94
N ALA A 117 16.76 -10.94 13.88
CA ALA A 117 16.41 -12.27 14.37
C ALA A 117 15.48 -13.04 13.42
N PHE A 118 14.90 -12.37 12.40
CA PHE A 118 14.01 -12.93 11.39
C PHE A 118 14.61 -12.83 9.97
N PRO A 119 15.74 -13.53 9.70
CA PRO A 119 16.52 -13.36 8.48
C PRO A 119 15.96 -14.11 7.27
N LEU A 120 14.85 -14.84 7.42
CA LEU A 120 14.31 -15.73 6.39
C LEU A 120 13.82 -14.98 5.17
N ASP A 121 14.10 -15.53 3.99
CA ASP A 121 13.49 -15.09 2.74
C ASP A 121 11.97 -15.38 2.81
N PRO A 122 11.10 -14.42 2.49
CA PRO A 122 9.66 -14.61 2.53
C PRO A 122 9.13 -15.60 1.46
N TYR A 123 9.89 -15.83 0.38
CA TYR A 123 9.57 -16.87 -0.61
C TYR A 123 10.09 -18.22 -0.13
N GLN A 124 9.20 -19.04 0.38
CA GLN A 124 9.54 -20.34 0.97
C GLN A 124 8.42 -21.35 0.80
N GLY A 125 8.78 -22.61 0.63
CA GLY A 125 7.81 -23.74 0.70
C GLY A 125 7.46 -24.09 2.13
N GLY A 126 6.40 -24.91 2.31
CA GLY A 126 5.99 -25.42 3.62
C GLY A 126 4.97 -24.55 4.35
N ALA A 127 4.14 -23.78 3.64
CA ALA A 127 3.03 -23.00 4.20
C ALA A 127 3.44 -22.02 5.33
N GLY A 128 4.69 -21.51 5.31
CA GLY A 128 5.20 -20.63 6.36
C GLY A 128 5.78 -21.35 7.59
N THR A 129 6.00 -22.66 7.54
CA THR A 129 6.56 -23.42 8.67
C THR A 129 7.90 -22.88 9.13
N SER A 130 8.78 -22.49 8.21
CA SER A 130 10.10 -21.92 8.56
C SER A 130 9.95 -20.63 9.36
N ILE A 131 9.01 -19.77 9.00
CA ILE A 131 8.73 -18.50 9.72
C ILE A 131 8.12 -18.76 11.09
N ASN A 132 7.15 -19.69 11.19
CA ASN A 132 6.59 -20.10 12.48
C ASN A 132 7.65 -20.65 13.42
N MET A 133 8.55 -21.51 12.90
CA MET A 133 9.65 -22.06 13.67
C MET A 133 10.68 -21.01 14.05
N ASN A 134 10.99 -20.07 13.15
CA ASN A 134 11.86 -18.94 13.48
C ASN A 134 11.29 -18.13 14.67
N ALA A 135 9.99 -17.81 14.65
CA ALA A 135 9.36 -17.14 15.78
C ALA A 135 9.44 -17.98 17.08
N ASN A 136 9.23 -19.31 16.99
CA ASN A 136 9.36 -20.19 18.16
C ASN A 136 10.77 -20.18 18.72
N GLU A 137 11.80 -20.29 17.88
CA GLU A 137 13.20 -20.30 18.28
C GLU A 137 13.62 -18.95 18.90
N VAL A 138 13.24 -17.83 18.26
CA VAL A 138 13.52 -16.48 18.79
C VAL A 138 12.87 -16.26 20.14
N ILE A 139 11.59 -16.58 20.29
CA ILE A 139 10.86 -16.44 21.55
C ILE A 139 11.46 -17.33 22.63
N ALA A 140 11.80 -18.58 22.29
CA ALA A 140 12.44 -19.52 23.23
C ALA A 140 13.78 -18.98 23.74
N ASN A 141 14.62 -18.48 22.85
CA ASN A 141 15.94 -17.97 23.21
C ASN A 141 15.89 -16.64 24.00
N ILE A 142 14.94 -15.76 23.71
CA ILE A 142 14.69 -14.56 24.53
C ILE A 142 14.22 -14.97 25.95
N ALA A 143 13.27 -15.93 26.01
CA ALA A 143 12.75 -16.42 27.29
C ALA A 143 13.83 -17.13 28.15
N LEU A 144 14.72 -17.91 27.52
CA LEU A 144 15.84 -18.55 28.19
C LEU A 144 16.79 -17.52 28.80
N GLU A 145 17.17 -16.48 28.10
CA GLU A 145 18.01 -15.40 28.64
C GLU A 145 17.33 -14.68 29.79
N MET A 146 16.02 -14.39 29.71
CA MET A 146 15.24 -13.78 30.79
C MET A 146 15.18 -14.68 32.04
N LEU A 147 15.30 -16.00 31.89
CA LEU A 147 15.39 -16.97 32.98
C LEU A 147 16.84 -17.17 33.50
N GLY A 148 17.85 -16.53 32.90
CA GLY A 148 19.26 -16.65 33.26
C GLY A 148 19.97 -17.85 32.66
N HIS A 149 19.42 -18.46 31.61
CA HIS A 149 19.99 -19.56 30.84
C HIS A 149 20.64 -19.11 29.53
N GLN A 150 21.39 -20.02 28.87
CA GLN A 150 21.99 -19.74 27.59
C GLN A 150 21.00 -20.01 26.47
N LYS A 151 21.17 -19.31 25.33
CA LYS A 151 20.47 -19.64 24.08
C LYS A 151 20.76 -21.09 23.68
N GLY A 152 19.72 -21.85 23.31
CA GLY A 152 19.84 -23.24 22.97
C GLY A 152 19.66 -24.23 24.14
N ASP A 153 19.48 -23.75 25.38
CA ASP A 153 19.17 -24.61 26.54
C ASP A 153 17.73 -25.17 26.46
N TYR A 154 17.41 -25.82 25.33
CA TYR A 154 16.04 -26.25 25.01
C TYR A 154 15.48 -27.35 25.91
N HIS A 155 16.33 -27.94 26.78
CA HIS A 155 15.85 -28.82 27.84
C HIS A 155 15.10 -28.06 28.95
N ILE A 156 15.28 -26.74 29.06
CA ILE A 156 14.55 -25.85 29.98
C ILE A 156 13.32 -25.25 29.30
N LEU A 157 13.49 -24.66 28.09
CA LEU A 157 12.41 -24.07 27.34
C LEU A 157 12.57 -24.35 25.84
N HIS A 158 11.75 -25.29 25.33
CA HIS A 158 11.87 -25.81 23.97
C HIS A 158 10.97 -25.08 22.98
N PRO A 159 11.45 -24.71 21.76
CA PRO A 159 10.64 -24.03 20.75
C PRO A 159 9.35 -24.77 20.37
N ASN A 160 9.40 -26.10 20.17
CA ASN A 160 8.23 -26.90 19.81
C ASN A 160 7.37 -27.28 21.01
N ASP A 161 7.99 -27.83 22.07
CA ASP A 161 7.24 -28.46 23.14
C ASP A 161 6.62 -27.45 24.11
N HIS A 162 7.17 -26.22 24.16
CA HIS A 162 6.66 -25.15 25.01
C HIS A 162 6.07 -23.98 24.21
N VAL A 163 6.85 -23.32 23.30
CA VAL A 163 6.36 -22.12 22.58
C VAL A 163 5.27 -22.49 21.58
N ASN A 164 5.38 -23.64 20.91
CA ASN A 164 4.41 -24.10 19.88
C ASN A 164 3.34 -25.07 20.44
N THR A 165 3.27 -25.27 21.75
CA THR A 165 2.27 -26.18 22.38
C THR A 165 0.85 -25.84 21.93
N SER A 166 0.07 -26.86 21.55
CA SER A 166 -1.32 -26.76 21.07
C SER A 166 -1.50 -25.93 19.81
N GLN A 167 -0.48 -25.82 18.97
CA GLN A 167 -0.48 -25.03 17.74
C GLN A 167 0.04 -25.83 16.55
N SER A 168 -0.32 -25.37 15.37
CA SER A 168 0.31 -25.74 14.08
C SER A 168 0.70 -24.48 13.33
N THR A 169 1.64 -24.56 12.39
CA THR A 169 1.86 -23.47 11.43
C THR A 169 0.56 -23.11 10.73
N ASN A 170 -0.29 -24.08 10.45
CA ASN A 170 -1.50 -23.96 9.64
C ASN A 170 -2.62 -23.13 10.31
N ASP A 171 -2.52 -22.86 11.60
CA ASP A 171 -3.42 -21.92 12.29
C ASP A 171 -2.70 -20.65 12.80
N VAL A 172 -1.41 -20.75 13.15
CA VAL A 172 -0.60 -19.62 13.60
C VAL A 172 -0.29 -18.64 12.47
N TYR A 173 0.20 -19.15 11.34
CA TYR A 173 0.64 -18.33 10.22
C TYR A 173 -0.51 -17.52 9.60
N PRO A 174 -1.65 -18.14 9.20
CA PRO A 174 -2.78 -17.40 8.63
C PRO A 174 -3.38 -16.40 9.64
N THR A 175 -3.47 -16.75 10.93
CA THR A 175 -3.93 -15.80 11.96
C THR A 175 -3.00 -14.60 12.06
N ALA A 176 -1.68 -14.82 12.10
CA ALA A 176 -0.70 -13.73 12.15
C ALA A 176 -0.73 -12.88 10.87
N LEU A 177 -0.91 -13.49 9.69
CA LEU A 177 -1.03 -12.77 8.42
C LEU A 177 -2.27 -11.87 8.40
N ARG A 178 -3.42 -12.37 8.89
CA ARG A 178 -4.65 -11.56 9.00
C ARG A 178 -4.45 -10.36 9.93
N LEU A 179 -3.85 -10.54 11.11
CA LEU A 179 -3.56 -9.47 12.06
C LEU A 179 -2.57 -8.43 11.49
N ALA A 180 -1.50 -8.89 10.88
CA ALA A 180 -0.50 -8.02 10.25
C ALA A 180 -1.13 -7.18 9.12
N THR A 181 -1.91 -7.81 8.25
CA THR A 181 -2.63 -7.13 7.17
C THR A 181 -3.63 -6.12 7.72
N TYR A 182 -4.39 -6.47 8.76
CA TYR A 182 -5.33 -5.55 9.42
C TYR A 182 -4.63 -4.30 9.94
N SER A 183 -3.51 -4.47 10.64
CA SER A 183 -2.73 -3.36 11.20
C SER A 183 -2.08 -2.49 10.11
N SER A 184 -1.55 -3.08 9.05
CA SER A 184 -0.98 -2.34 7.93
C SER A 184 -2.03 -1.51 7.18
N LEU A 185 -3.28 -1.99 7.13
CA LEU A 185 -4.39 -1.25 6.51
C LEU A 185 -4.81 -0.02 7.33
N ASP A 186 -4.57 0.05 8.65
CA ASP A 186 -4.83 1.25 9.44
C ASP A 186 -3.98 2.45 8.97
N GLU A 187 -2.70 2.22 8.70
CA GLU A 187 -1.80 3.23 8.16
C GLU A 187 -2.24 3.66 6.76
N LEU A 188 -2.52 2.70 5.87
CA LEU A 188 -3.00 2.98 4.52
C LEU A 188 -4.27 3.84 4.52
N LEU A 189 -5.27 3.50 5.35
CA LEU A 189 -6.54 4.25 5.44
C LEU A 189 -6.32 5.65 6.00
N SER A 190 -5.41 5.82 6.95
CA SER A 190 -5.04 7.14 7.49
C SER A 190 -4.40 8.03 6.42
N VAL A 191 -3.46 7.48 5.64
CA VAL A 191 -2.79 8.20 4.55
C VAL A 191 -3.76 8.50 3.41
N LEU A 192 -4.65 7.56 3.06
CA LEU A 192 -5.70 7.79 2.05
C LEU A 192 -6.63 8.92 2.48
N LYS A 193 -7.05 8.95 3.75
CA LYS A 193 -7.85 10.05 4.28
C LYS A 193 -7.13 11.39 4.17
N ALA A 194 -5.86 11.46 4.55
CA ALA A 194 -5.07 12.68 4.45
C ALA A 194 -4.91 13.18 3.00
N LEU A 195 -4.79 12.27 2.03
CA LEU A 195 -4.77 12.61 0.60
C LEU A 195 -6.12 13.18 0.15
N ILE A 196 -7.23 12.56 0.56
CA ILE A 196 -8.60 13.05 0.26
C ILE A 196 -8.79 14.46 0.82
N ASP A 197 -8.45 14.68 2.09
CA ASP A 197 -8.58 15.98 2.75
C ASP A 197 -7.76 17.08 2.02
N CYS A 198 -6.57 16.73 1.52
CA CYS A 198 -5.74 17.64 0.74
C CYS A 198 -6.37 17.96 -0.64
N ILE A 199 -6.94 16.97 -1.33
CA ILE A 199 -7.61 17.19 -2.62
C ILE A 199 -8.87 18.05 -2.43
N ASP A 200 -9.67 17.81 -1.38
CA ASP A 200 -10.83 18.64 -1.04
C ASP A 200 -10.43 20.10 -0.75
N HIS A 201 -9.31 20.31 -0.05
CA HIS A 201 -8.78 21.64 0.18
C HIS A 201 -8.35 22.33 -1.13
N LYS A 202 -7.69 21.61 -2.02
CA LYS A 202 -7.34 22.12 -3.36
C LYS A 202 -8.57 22.39 -4.22
N ALA A 203 -9.60 21.59 -4.13
CA ALA A 203 -10.87 21.87 -4.79
C ALA A 203 -11.43 23.23 -4.34
N ALA A 204 -11.47 23.47 -3.02
CA ALA A 204 -11.93 24.76 -2.50
C ALA A 204 -11.08 25.96 -2.95
N GLU A 205 -9.73 25.81 -3.07
CA GLU A 205 -8.87 26.84 -3.62
C GLU A 205 -9.20 27.19 -5.08
N PHE A 206 -9.75 26.25 -5.85
CA PHE A 206 -10.05 26.37 -7.26
C PHE A 206 -11.53 26.66 -7.58
N GLU A 207 -12.31 27.08 -6.59
CA GLU A 207 -13.75 27.32 -6.69
C GLU A 207 -14.13 28.25 -7.87
N TYR A 208 -13.33 29.27 -8.11
CA TYR A 208 -13.61 30.30 -9.14
C TYR A 208 -12.77 30.11 -10.41
N VAL A 209 -12.03 29.01 -10.55
CA VAL A 209 -11.21 28.74 -11.74
C VAL A 209 -12.03 28.03 -12.80
N ILE A 210 -12.49 28.75 -13.84
CA ILE A 210 -13.20 28.18 -14.98
C ILE A 210 -12.22 27.50 -15.92
N LYS A 211 -12.60 26.33 -16.38
CA LYS A 211 -11.89 25.55 -17.40
C LYS A 211 -12.83 24.93 -18.42
N MET A 212 -12.30 24.47 -19.54
CA MET A 212 -13.05 23.64 -20.48
C MET A 212 -13.07 22.17 -20.01
N GLY A 213 -14.26 21.63 -19.77
CA GLY A 213 -14.46 20.20 -19.59
C GLY A 213 -14.24 19.46 -20.93
N ARG A 214 -13.71 18.24 -20.87
CA ARG A 214 -13.41 17.43 -22.07
C ARG A 214 -14.00 16.03 -21.96
N THR A 215 -14.54 15.56 -23.07
CA THR A 215 -14.92 14.16 -23.29
C THR A 215 -14.17 13.65 -24.51
N GLN A 216 -13.55 12.46 -24.41
CA GLN A 216 -12.69 11.90 -25.48
C GLN A 216 -11.54 12.87 -25.89
N LEU A 217 -11.07 13.68 -24.95
CA LEU A 217 -10.08 14.76 -25.11
C LEU A 217 -10.53 15.89 -26.04
N GLN A 218 -11.81 15.94 -26.43
CA GLN A 218 -12.41 17.04 -27.20
C GLN A 218 -13.13 18.00 -26.26
N ASP A 219 -13.20 19.27 -26.64
CA ASP A 219 -13.94 20.29 -25.90
C ASP A 219 -15.40 19.87 -25.71
N ALA A 220 -15.92 20.01 -24.51
CA ALA A 220 -17.31 19.74 -24.17
C ALA A 220 -17.98 21.04 -23.71
N VAL A 221 -18.10 21.24 -22.40
CA VAL A 221 -18.74 22.42 -21.81
C VAL A 221 -17.84 23.03 -20.72
N PRO A 222 -18.00 24.31 -20.38
CA PRO A 222 -17.29 24.90 -19.24
C PRO A 222 -17.65 24.22 -17.94
N MET A 223 -16.67 24.18 -17.03
CA MET A 223 -16.79 23.68 -15.65
C MET A 223 -15.80 24.42 -14.76
N THR A 224 -15.92 24.29 -13.44
CA THR A 224 -14.86 24.75 -12.53
C THR A 224 -13.78 23.68 -12.34
N MET A 225 -12.57 24.12 -12.06
CA MET A 225 -11.49 23.20 -11.63
C MET A 225 -11.80 22.58 -10.27
N GLU A 226 -12.56 23.26 -9.41
CA GLU A 226 -13.12 22.69 -8.18
C GLU A 226 -13.91 21.42 -8.46
N GLN A 227 -14.85 21.45 -9.40
CA GLN A 227 -15.67 20.27 -9.76
C GLN A 227 -14.81 19.08 -10.18
N GLU A 228 -13.72 19.32 -10.90
CA GLU A 228 -12.78 18.25 -11.30
C GLU A 228 -12.02 17.68 -10.09
N PHE A 229 -11.46 18.53 -9.22
CA PHE A 229 -10.74 18.06 -8.02
C PHE A 229 -11.68 17.42 -7.01
N ARG A 230 -12.89 17.95 -6.82
CA ARG A 230 -13.93 17.32 -5.99
C ARG A 230 -14.29 15.92 -6.50
N ALA A 231 -14.36 15.73 -7.81
CA ALA A 231 -14.57 14.40 -8.39
C ALA A 231 -13.42 13.43 -8.07
N PHE A 232 -12.16 13.90 -8.08
CA PHE A 232 -11.01 13.09 -7.64
C PHE A 232 -11.13 12.68 -6.17
N ALA A 233 -11.48 13.61 -5.28
CA ALA A 233 -11.71 13.31 -3.87
C ALA A 233 -12.84 12.29 -3.68
N THR A 234 -13.95 12.44 -4.38
CA THR A 234 -15.11 11.53 -4.31
C THR A 234 -14.75 10.12 -4.73
N LEU A 235 -13.99 9.96 -5.82
CA LEU A 235 -13.48 8.65 -6.26
C LEU A 235 -12.71 7.92 -5.12
N LEU A 236 -11.89 8.65 -4.37
CA LEU A 236 -11.07 8.09 -3.29
C LEU A 236 -11.87 7.85 -2.00
N LYS A 237 -12.87 8.70 -1.70
CA LYS A 237 -13.80 8.50 -0.55
C LYS A 237 -14.55 7.17 -0.64
N GLU A 238 -14.94 6.77 -1.85
CA GLU A 238 -15.56 5.45 -2.07
C GLU A 238 -14.62 4.29 -1.69
N ASP A 239 -13.32 4.40 -2.03
CA ASP A 239 -12.35 3.35 -1.72
C ASP A 239 -11.97 3.33 -0.25
N LEU A 240 -11.89 4.50 0.40
CA LEU A 240 -11.72 4.60 1.85
C LEU A 240 -12.81 3.79 2.58
N LYS A 241 -14.08 3.96 2.17
CA LYS A 241 -15.21 3.22 2.73
C LYS A 241 -15.13 1.72 2.41
N LEU A 242 -14.87 1.38 1.15
CA LEU A 242 -14.82 -0.03 0.70
C LEU A 242 -13.72 -0.81 1.43
N ILE A 243 -12.49 -0.30 1.44
CA ILE A 243 -11.36 -0.98 2.10
C ILE A 243 -11.63 -1.10 3.62
N GLY A 244 -12.17 -0.05 4.25
CA GLY A 244 -12.58 -0.06 5.65
C GLY A 244 -13.63 -1.15 5.97
N GLN A 245 -14.53 -1.45 5.05
CA GLN A 245 -15.49 -2.55 5.17
C GLN A 245 -14.83 -3.93 4.95
N MET A 246 -14.03 -4.06 3.90
CA MET A 246 -13.40 -5.34 3.53
C MET A 246 -12.40 -5.82 4.57
N ARG A 247 -11.65 -4.93 5.23
CA ARG A 247 -10.72 -5.32 6.28
C ARG A 247 -11.38 -6.03 7.46
N GLN A 248 -12.68 -5.83 7.68
CA GLN A 248 -13.41 -6.51 8.76
C GLN A 248 -13.46 -8.04 8.56
N LEU A 249 -13.31 -8.52 7.33
CA LEU A 249 -13.25 -9.94 7.02
C LEU A 249 -11.98 -10.62 7.57
N LEU A 250 -10.95 -9.86 7.89
CA LEU A 250 -9.72 -10.37 8.53
C LEU A 250 -9.92 -10.73 10.01
N LEU A 251 -11.01 -10.29 10.62
CA LEU A 251 -11.28 -10.53 12.05
C LEU A 251 -11.79 -11.94 12.35
N GLU A 252 -12.07 -12.73 11.34
CA GLU A 252 -12.32 -14.18 11.50
C GLU A 252 -10.99 -14.92 11.34
N VAL A 253 -10.66 -15.76 12.34
CA VAL A 253 -9.37 -16.47 12.41
C VAL A 253 -9.56 -17.94 12.69
N ASN A 254 -8.60 -18.76 12.23
CA ASN A 254 -8.62 -20.20 12.45
C ASN A 254 -7.72 -20.68 13.61
N LEU A 255 -7.29 -19.79 14.52
CA LEU A 255 -6.41 -20.13 15.64
C LEU A 255 -7.04 -21.18 16.56
N GLY A 256 -6.31 -22.26 16.82
CA GLY A 256 -6.78 -23.44 17.54
C GLY A 256 -7.28 -24.56 16.62
N ALA A 257 -7.32 -24.31 15.30
CA ALA A 257 -7.64 -25.32 14.28
C ALA A 257 -6.59 -26.44 14.19
N THR A 258 -5.37 -26.12 14.53
CA THR A 258 -4.17 -26.95 14.37
C THR A 258 -3.94 -27.39 12.92
N ALA A 259 -3.68 -28.67 12.65
CA ALA A 259 -3.16 -29.15 11.37
C ALA A 259 -4.11 -28.97 10.18
N ILE A 260 -5.40 -29.27 10.34
CA ILE A 260 -6.40 -29.32 9.26
C ILE A 260 -7.81 -28.83 9.71
N GLY A 261 -7.89 -28.06 10.79
CA GLY A 261 -9.17 -27.54 11.26
C GLY A 261 -9.87 -28.41 12.34
N THR A 262 -9.32 -29.55 12.72
CA THR A 262 -9.96 -30.48 13.67
C THR A 262 -9.54 -30.27 15.13
N GLY A 263 -8.60 -29.33 15.39
CA GLY A 263 -8.10 -29.08 16.74
C GLY A 263 -7.33 -30.26 17.37
N VAL A 264 -6.68 -31.09 16.55
CA VAL A 264 -5.93 -32.27 17.04
C VAL A 264 -4.83 -31.79 18.01
N ASN A 265 -4.67 -32.57 19.12
CA ASN A 265 -3.72 -32.29 20.20
C ASN A 265 -4.02 -31.03 21.04
N THR A 266 -5.20 -30.44 20.95
CA THR A 266 -5.64 -29.35 21.83
C THR A 266 -6.60 -29.81 22.90
N PRO A 267 -6.65 -29.17 24.06
CA PRO A 267 -7.70 -29.41 25.05
C PRO A 267 -9.09 -29.01 24.54
N PRO A 268 -10.17 -29.65 25.00
CA PRO A 268 -11.52 -29.19 24.69
C PRO A 268 -11.73 -27.73 25.06
N GLY A 269 -12.27 -26.94 24.13
CA GLY A 269 -12.51 -25.50 24.33
C GLY A 269 -11.29 -24.58 24.07
N TYR A 270 -10.14 -25.15 23.72
CA TYR A 270 -8.90 -24.37 23.47
C TYR A 270 -9.09 -23.30 22.39
N ALA A 271 -9.62 -23.66 21.22
CA ALA A 271 -9.80 -22.73 20.10
C ALA A 271 -10.62 -21.50 20.50
N LYS A 272 -11.75 -21.70 21.20
CA LYS A 272 -12.55 -20.58 21.71
C LYS A 272 -11.73 -19.70 22.65
N ARG A 273 -11.04 -20.34 23.62
CA ARG A 273 -10.31 -19.61 24.65
C ARG A 273 -9.13 -18.82 24.10
N VAL A 274 -8.35 -19.40 23.19
CA VAL A 274 -7.18 -18.71 22.61
C VAL A 274 -7.59 -17.51 21.76
N VAL A 275 -8.70 -17.59 21.03
CA VAL A 275 -9.24 -16.46 20.25
C VAL A 275 -9.76 -15.35 21.16
N GLU A 276 -10.47 -15.69 22.27
CA GLU A 276 -10.88 -14.69 23.28
C GLU A 276 -9.68 -13.94 23.89
N ILE A 277 -8.62 -14.65 24.22
CA ILE A 277 -7.39 -14.06 24.74
C ILE A 277 -6.74 -13.16 23.69
N LEU A 278 -6.62 -13.63 22.44
CA LEU A 278 -6.04 -12.86 21.35
C LEU A 278 -6.85 -11.59 21.07
N ALA A 279 -8.17 -11.67 21.08
CA ALA A 279 -9.05 -10.52 20.94
C ALA A 279 -8.82 -9.48 22.05
N HIS A 280 -8.67 -9.93 23.31
CA HIS A 280 -8.35 -9.04 24.43
C HIS A 280 -6.97 -8.40 24.31
N LEU A 281 -5.95 -9.16 23.93
CA LEU A 281 -4.57 -8.66 23.77
C LEU A 281 -4.42 -7.64 22.63
N THR A 282 -5.17 -7.82 21.55
CA THR A 282 -5.09 -6.95 20.38
C THR A 282 -6.07 -5.78 20.43
N GLY A 283 -7.10 -5.86 21.29
CA GLY A 283 -8.23 -4.92 21.29
C GLY A 283 -9.15 -5.04 20.07
N LEU A 284 -8.98 -6.10 19.25
CA LEU A 284 -9.76 -6.35 18.05
C LEU A 284 -10.93 -7.31 18.33
N PRO A 285 -12.10 -7.14 17.72
CA PRO A 285 -13.25 -8.03 17.90
C PRO A 285 -13.10 -9.33 17.08
N LEU A 286 -12.02 -10.07 17.36
CA LEU A 286 -11.71 -11.32 16.68
C LEU A 286 -12.74 -12.40 16.97
N LYS A 287 -13.00 -13.24 15.98
CA LYS A 287 -13.90 -14.39 16.06
C LYS A 287 -13.21 -15.64 15.53
N GLY A 288 -13.49 -16.79 16.17
CA GLY A 288 -13.14 -18.08 15.59
C GLY A 288 -13.98 -18.33 14.34
N ALA A 289 -13.39 -18.99 13.36
CA ALA A 289 -14.05 -19.34 12.10
C ALA A 289 -15.32 -20.19 12.36
N ALA A 290 -16.31 -20.02 11.50
CA ALA A 290 -17.53 -20.81 11.55
C ALA A 290 -17.25 -22.30 11.25
N ASP A 291 -16.36 -22.58 10.31
CA ASP A 291 -15.79 -23.89 10.01
C ASP A 291 -14.26 -23.77 9.95
N TYR A 292 -13.59 -24.42 10.90
CA TYR A 292 -12.13 -24.37 10.97
C TYR A 292 -11.44 -25.18 9.87
N VAL A 293 -12.10 -26.18 9.27
CA VAL A 293 -11.53 -26.96 8.16
C VAL A 293 -11.53 -26.11 6.90
N GLU A 294 -12.63 -25.43 6.62
CA GLU A 294 -12.74 -24.47 5.53
C GLU A 294 -11.70 -23.35 5.70
N ALA A 295 -11.66 -22.70 6.86
CA ALA A 295 -10.80 -21.55 7.14
C ALA A 295 -9.29 -21.89 7.16
N THR A 296 -8.90 -23.16 7.18
CA THR A 296 -7.51 -23.61 7.06
C THR A 296 -7.08 -23.74 5.59
N SER A 297 -8.02 -23.82 4.65
CA SER A 297 -7.73 -23.93 3.22
C SER A 297 -8.14 -22.70 2.40
N ASP A 298 -9.13 -21.91 2.85
CA ASP A 298 -9.62 -20.75 2.09
C ASP A 298 -8.77 -19.50 2.31
N CYS A 299 -8.42 -18.88 1.20
CA CYS A 299 -7.73 -17.57 1.13
C CYS A 299 -8.59 -16.48 0.47
N GLY A 300 -9.91 -16.68 0.33
CA GLY A 300 -10.82 -15.76 -0.35
C GLY A 300 -10.82 -14.34 0.19
N VAL A 301 -10.59 -14.16 1.49
CA VAL A 301 -10.46 -12.84 2.12
C VAL A 301 -9.34 -12.00 1.49
N PHE A 302 -8.23 -12.61 1.13
CA PHE A 302 -7.10 -11.90 0.52
C PHE A 302 -7.38 -11.52 -0.94
N ILE A 303 -8.20 -12.31 -1.68
CA ILE A 303 -8.67 -11.96 -3.02
C ILE A 303 -9.52 -10.68 -2.97
N ILE A 304 -10.51 -10.61 -2.08
CA ILE A 304 -11.39 -9.44 -1.95
C ILE A 304 -10.60 -8.19 -1.56
N LEU A 305 -9.71 -8.31 -0.57
CA LEU A 305 -8.85 -7.19 -0.15
C LEU A 305 -7.93 -6.73 -1.27
N SER A 306 -7.24 -7.65 -1.93
CA SER A 306 -6.35 -7.35 -3.04
C SER A 306 -7.10 -6.65 -4.19
N SER A 307 -8.28 -7.13 -4.53
CA SER A 307 -9.14 -6.50 -5.55
C SER A 307 -9.58 -5.09 -5.15
N SER A 308 -9.81 -4.82 -3.85
CA SER A 308 -10.10 -3.47 -3.37
C SER A 308 -8.89 -2.55 -3.46
N LEU A 309 -7.68 -3.03 -3.14
CA LEU A 309 -6.42 -2.30 -3.32
C LEU A 309 -6.12 -2.04 -4.79
N LYS A 310 -6.36 -3.01 -5.67
CA LYS A 310 -6.28 -2.82 -7.13
C LYS A 310 -7.23 -1.72 -7.61
N ARG A 311 -8.48 -1.70 -7.13
CA ARG A 311 -9.44 -0.63 -7.48
C ARG A 311 -8.91 0.74 -7.08
N LEU A 312 -8.38 0.90 -5.87
CA LEU A 312 -7.73 2.13 -5.42
C LEU A 312 -6.54 2.51 -6.32
N ALA A 313 -5.68 1.54 -6.66
CA ALA A 313 -4.53 1.75 -7.54
C ALA A 313 -4.94 2.25 -8.94
N VAL A 314 -6.00 1.69 -9.52
CA VAL A 314 -6.55 2.12 -10.82
C VAL A 314 -7.05 3.56 -10.76
N LYS A 315 -7.76 3.94 -9.69
CA LYS A 315 -8.24 5.33 -9.51
C LYS A 315 -7.10 6.32 -9.30
N LEU A 316 -6.11 5.98 -8.49
CA LEU A 316 -4.90 6.81 -8.32
C LEU A 316 -4.15 6.98 -9.64
N SER A 317 -4.03 5.92 -10.42
CA SER A 317 -3.40 5.97 -11.75
C SER A 317 -4.18 6.86 -12.72
N LYS A 318 -5.53 6.80 -12.70
CA LYS A 318 -6.39 7.69 -13.50
C LYS A 318 -6.18 9.15 -13.11
N ILE A 319 -6.21 9.48 -11.83
CA ILE A 319 -5.96 10.84 -11.34
C ILE A 319 -4.57 11.33 -11.77
N CYS A 320 -3.54 10.49 -11.62
CA CYS A 320 -2.18 10.84 -12.06
C CYS A 320 -2.06 11.05 -13.56
N ASN A 321 -2.78 10.29 -14.39
CA ASN A 321 -2.83 10.50 -15.82
C ASN A 321 -3.45 11.86 -16.17
N ASP A 322 -4.53 12.23 -15.50
CA ASP A 322 -5.15 13.54 -15.71
C ASP A 322 -4.22 14.69 -15.25
N LEU A 323 -3.60 14.58 -14.09
CA LEU A 323 -2.64 15.58 -13.61
C LEU A 323 -1.47 15.78 -14.59
N ARG A 324 -0.95 14.68 -15.17
CA ARG A 324 0.10 14.74 -16.20
C ARG A 324 -0.37 15.43 -17.48
N LEU A 325 -1.61 15.15 -17.90
CA LEU A 325 -2.19 15.76 -19.08
C LEU A 325 -2.50 17.24 -18.86
N LEU A 326 -3.14 17.59 -17.75
CA LEU A 326 -3.47 18.99 -17.40
C LEU A 326 -2.23 19.87 -17.24
N SER A 327 -1.12 19.31 -16.76
CA SER A 327 0.16 20.01 -16.58
C SER A 327 1.06 19.98 -17.81
N SER A 328 0.63 19.38 -18.92
CA SER A 328 1.45 19.22 -20.13
C SER A 328 1.85 20.55 -20.76
N GLY A 329 3.05 20.62 -21.29
CA GLY A 329 3.59 21.82 -21.93
C GLY A 329 4.92 22.27 -21.33
N PRO A 330 5.06 23.53 -20.88
CA PRO A 330 4.06 24.56 -20.54
C PRO A 330 3.57 25.45 -21.71
N ARG A 331 4.16 25.37 -22.89
CA ARG A 331 3.81 26.27 -24.02
C ARG A 331 3.05 25.59 -25.14
N THR A 332 3.21 24.28 -25.32
CA THR A 332 2.66 23.48 -26.42
C THR A 332 1.77 22.35 -25.94
N GLY A 333 1.29 22.39 -24.70
CA GLY A 333 0.35 21.47 -24.11
C GLY A 333 -0.85 22.20 -23.51
N LEU A 334 -1.61 21.52 -22.62
CA LEU A 334 -2.77 22.12 -21.97
C LEU A 334 -2.39 23.21 -20.98
N ALA A 335 -1.39 22.96 -20.15
CA ALA A 335 -0.86 23.88 -19.13
C ALA A 335 -1.93 24.51 -18.22
N GLU A 336 -3.05 23.78 -17.97
CA GLU A 336 -4.15 24.27 -17.13
C GLU A 336 -3.75 24.33 -15.65
N ILE A 337 -2.85 23.45 -15.23
CA ILE A 337 -2.26 23.42 -13.89
C ILE A 337 -0.73 23.42 -13.97
N ARG A 338 -0.09 23.79 -12.85
CA ARG A 338 1.34 23.67 -12.64
C ARG A 338 1.61 22.77 -11.44
N LEU A 339 2.43 21.74 -11.65
CA LEU A 339 2.89 20.85 -10.59
C LEU A 339 4.16 21.41 -9.93
N PRO A 340 4.46 21.05 -8.67
CA PRO A 340 5.73 21.42 -8.04
C PRO A 340 6.95 20.94 -8.82
N GLU A 341 7.95 21.82 -8.94
CA GLU A 341 9.22 21.50 -9.59
C GLU A 341 10.16 20.81 -8.60
N LEU A 342 10.40 19.51 -8.76
CA LEU A 342 11.10 18.69 -7.75
C LEU A 342 12.50 18.27 -8.19
N GLN A 343 12.73 18.13 -9.50
CA GLN A 343 14.03 17.74 -10.04
C GLN A 343 14.16 18.16 -11.50
N ALA A 344 15.40 18.35 -11.97
CA ALA A 344 15.65 18.58 -13.39
C ALA A 344 15.17 17.37 -14.22
N GLY A 345 14.40 17.65 -15.28
CA GLY A 345 13.69 16.63 -16.04
C GLY A 345 14.49 16.08 -17.24
N SER A 346 15.67 16.62 -17.55
CA SER A 346 16.46 16.20 -18.71
C SER A 346 17.94 16.50 -18.53
N SER A 347 18.77 15.59 -18.98
CA SER A 347 20.22 15.81 -19.09
C SER A 347 20.63 16.62 -20.33
N ILE A 348 19.73 16.79 -21.31
CA ILE A 348 20.01 17.44 -22.60
C ILE A 348 19.25 18.75 -22.75
N MET A 349 18.01 18.84 -22.25
CA MET A 349 17.14 20.01 -22.41
C MET A 349 17.14 20.86 -21.14
N PRO A 350 17.75 22.08 -21.18
CA PRO A 350 17.71 22.99 -20.04
C PRO A 350 16.27 23.38 -19.68
N ALA A 351 16.02 23.55 -18.38
CA ALA A 351 14.73 23.99 -17.83
C ALA A 351 13.52 23.06 -18.09
N LYS A 352 13.76 21.81 -18.52
CA LYS A 352 12.68 20.82 -18.63
C LYS A 352 12.41 20.21 -17.26
N ILE A 353 11.14 20.27 -16.82
CA ILE A 353 10.65 19.65 -15.59
C ILE A 353 9.60 18.61 -15.97
N ASN A 354 9.70 17.41 -15.42
CA ASN A 354 8.77 16.30 -15.67
C ASN A 354 7.84 16.06 -14.47
N PRO A 355 6.63 15.54 -14.70
CA PRO A 355 5.66 15.22 -13.64
C PRO A 355 6.00 13.90 -12.93
N VAL A 356 7.20 13.80 -12.33
CA VAL A 356 7.79 12.54 -11.83
C VAL A 356 6.99 11.88 -10.70
N ILE A 357 6.26 12.66 -9.90
CA ILE A 357 5.44 12.10 -8.81
C ILE A 357 4.19 11.38 -9.35
N PRO A 358 3.37 11.97 -10.23
CA PRO A 358 2.32 11.20 -10.90
C PRO A 358 2.85 9.95 -11.64
N GLU A 359 4.03 10.04 -12.28
CA GLU A 359 4.63 8.91 -12.99
C GLU A 359 4.98 7.75 -12.06
N VAL A 360 5.58 7.99 -10.89
CA VAL A 360 5.91 6.91 -9.95
C VAL A 360 4.64 6.27 -9.37
N VAL A 361 3.57 7.05 -9.14
CA VAL A 361 2.28 6.51 -8.68
C VAL A 361 1.64 5.62 -9.75
N ASN A 362 1.76 5.96 -11.05
CA ASN A 362 1.35 5.06 -12.13
C ASN A 362 2.10 3.72 -12.08
N GLN A 363 3.42 3.74 -11.84
CA GLN A 363 4.23 2.51 -11.74
C GLN A 363 3.82 1.66 -10.52
N ILE A 364 3.55 2.32 -9.38
CA ILE A 364 3.00 1.65 -8.19
C ILE A 364 1.69 0.95 -8.53
N ALA A 365 0.78 1.64 -9.24
CA ALA A 365 -0.50 1.06 -9.63
C ALA A 365 -0.32 -0.20 -10.50
N PHE A 366 0.60 -0.19 -11.45
CA PHE A 366 0.89 -1.36 -12.29
C PHE A 366 1.40 -2.53 -11.46
N ARG A 367 2.26 -2.27 -10.47
CA ARG A 367 2.77 -3.32 -9.57
C ARG A 367 1.66 -3.92 -8.72
N VAL A 368 0.78 -3.10 -8.13
CA VAL A 368 -0.35 -3.56 -7.32
C VAL A 368 -1.34 -4.39 -8.14
N ILE A 369 -1.59 -4.02 -9.40
CA ILE A 369 -2.42 -4.82 -10.32
C ILE A 369 -1.79 -6.20 -10.56
N GLY A 370 -0.46 -6.27 -10.74
CA GLY A 370 0.26 -7.54 -10.89
C GLY A 370 0.19 -8.40 -9.63
N ASN A 371 0.28 -7.80 -8.46
CA ASN A 371 0.16 -8.49 -7.17
C ASN A 371 -1.23 -9.08 -6.93
N ASP A 372 -2.30 -8.39 -7.36
CA ASP A 372 -3.66 -8.91 -7.29
C ASP A 372 -3.83 -10.22 -8.08
N LEU A 373 -3.23 -10.31 -9.27
CA LEU A 373 -3.22 -11.56 -10.04
C LEU A 373 -2.43 -12.65 -9.31
N THR A 374 -1.28 -12.32 -8.73
CA THR A 374 -0.47 -13.26 -7.95
C THR A 374 -1.27 -13.83 -6.78
N ILE A 375 -1.96 -12.99 -6.02
CA ILE A 375 -2.81 -13.40 -4.88
C ILE A 375 -3.95 -14.30 -5.36
N THR A 376 -4.60 -13.95 -6.47
CA THR A 376 -5.69 -14.76 -7.05
C THR A 376 -5.21 -16.15 -7.41
N MET A 377 -4.06 -16.27 -8.10
CA MET A 377 -3.48 -17.56 -8.46
C MET A 377 -3.04 -18.38 -7.25
N ALA A 378 -2.45 -17.72 -6.25
CA ALA A 378 -2.02 -18.39 -5.02
C ALA A 378 -3.20 -18.88 -4.18
N ALA A 379 -4.28 -18.12 -4.12
CA ALA A 379 -5.50 -18.53 -3.43
C ALA A 379 -6.19 -19.74 -4.11
N GLU A 380 -6.20 -19.77 -5.45
CA GLU A 380 -6.74 -20.89 -6.22
C GLU A 380 -5.91 -22.18 -6.06
N ALA A 381 -4.59 -22.04 -5.87
CA ALA A 381 -3.65 -23.17 -5.80
C ALA A 381 -3.74 -24.01 -4.49
N GLY A 382 -4.62 -23.68 -3.55
CA GLY A 382 -4.91 -24.48 -2.38
C GLY A 382 -5.42 -25.88 -2.77
N GLN A 383 -4.97 -26.91 -2.04
CA GLN A 383 -5.40 -28.30 -2.30
C GLN A 383 -5.86 -28.95 -1.02
N LEU A 384 -7.03 -29.58 -1.07
CA LEU A 384 -7.64 -30.29 0.07
C LEU A 384 -7.77 -29.35 1.29
N GLN A 385 -7.20 -29.73 2.43
CA GLN A 385 -7.42 -29.04 3.72
C GLN A 385 -6.40 -27.94 4.03
N LEU A 386 -5.55 -27.51 3.08
CA LEU A 386 -4.53 -26.48 3.31
C LEU A 386 -4.20 -25.70 2.05
N ASN A 387 -4.09 -24.38 2.15
CA ASN A 387 -3.42 -23.58 1.14
C ASN A 387 -1.94 -23.37 1.54
N VAL A 388 -1.02 -23.95 0.77
CA VAL A 388 0.42 -23.85 1.05
C VAL A 388 1.08 -22.60 0.43
N MET A 389 0.33 -21.75 -0.28
CA MET A 389 0.82 -20.57 -0.99
C MET A 389 0.66 -19.26 -0.21
N GLU A 390 0.24 -19.31 1.04
CA GLU A 390 0.12 -18.12 1.89
C GLU A 390 1.41 -17.27 1.97
N PRO A 391 2.65 -17.80 1.95
CA PRO A 391 3.85 -16.98 1.93
C PRO A 391 3.89 -15.98 0.78
N VAL A 392 3.54 -16.36 -0.44
CA VAL A 392 3.52 -15.44 -1.58
C VAL A 392 2.31 -14.48 -1.51
N ILE A 393 1.19 -14.90 -0.92
CA ILE A 393 0.06 -14.01 -0.61
C ILE A 393 0.53 -12.90 0.36
N ALA A 394 1.25 -13.29 1.43
CA ALA A 394 1.79 -12.35 2.40
C ALA A 394 2.73 -11.31 1.75
N VAL A 395 3.65 -11.76 0.88
CA VAL A 395 4.57 -10.87 0.15
C VAL A 395 3.78 -9.88 -0.72
N ALA A 396 2.89 -10.37 -1.57
CA ALA A 396 2.17 -9.54 -2.53
C ALA A 396 1.20 -8.56 -1.84
N MET A 397 0.55 -8.99 -0.75
CA MET A 397 -0.34 -8.14 0.05
C MET A 397 0.43 -7.03 0.76
N ASN A 398 1.51 -7.38 1.48
CA ASN A 398 2.35 -6.42 2.20
C ASN A 398 2.98 -5.40 1.24
N GLU A 399 3.54 -5.85 0.11
CA GLU A 399 4.11 -4.96 -0.91
C GLU A 399 3.04 -4.00 -1.46
N SER A 400 1.84 -4.48 -1.75
CA SER A 400 0.75 -3.65 -2.28
C SER A 400 0.33 -2.56 -1.29
N ILE A 401 0.15 -2.92 -0.02
CA ILE A 401 -0.22 -1.96 1.04
C ILE A 401 0.90 -0.93 1.22
N GLN A 402 2.15 -1.36 1.33
CA GLN A 402 3.30 -0.48 1.53
C GLN A 402 3.48 0.48 0.36
N LEU A 403 3.45 -0.01 -0.88
CA LEU A 403 3.61 0.82 -2.07
C LEU A 403 2.49 1.85 -2.20
N LEU A 404 1.24 1.47 -1.95
CA LEU A 404 0.10 2.40 -1.98
C LEU A 404 0.22 3.45 -0.87
N THR A 405 0.57 3.05 0.35
CA THR A 405 0.75 3.98 1.48
C THR A 405 1.81 5.02 1.17
N GLN A 406 3.01 4.60 0.76
CA GLN A 406 4.12 5.50 0.44
C GLN A 406 3.84 6.34 -0.83
N GLY A 407 3.20 5.73 -1.83
CA GLY A 407 2.81 6.41 -3.07
C GLY A 407 1.79 7.52 -2.82
N MET A 408 0.75 7.27 -2.02
CA MET A 408 -0.25 8.28 -1.66
C MET A 408 0.34 9.40 -0.79
N GLN A 409 1.20 9.06 0.17
CA GLN A 409 1.90 10.06 0.98
C GLN A 409 2.78 10.97 0.12
N THR A 410 3.51 10.38 -0.81
CA THR A 410 4.36 11.10 -1.77
C THR A 410 3.53 11.99 -2.71
N LEU A 411 2.42 11.45 -3.25
CA LEU A 411 1.49 12.19 -4.10
C LEU A 411 0.90 13.39 -3.36
N ASN A 412 0.46 13.19 -2.13
CA ASN A 412 -0.08 14.25 -1.28
C ASN A 412 0.93 15.36 -1.05
N GLN A 413 2.07 15.03 -0.44
CA GLN A 413 3.04 16.01 0.06
C GLN A 413 3.84 16.69 -1.05
N LYS A 414 4.16 15.97 -2.13
CA LYS A 414 5.07 16.43 -3.18
C LYS A 414 4.39 16.82 -4.49
N CYS A 415 3.09 16.59 -4.60
CA CYS A 415 2.34 16.94 -5.80
C CYS A 415 1.08 17.74 -5.45
N ILE A 416 0.04 17.09 -4.89
CA ILE A 416 -1.29 17.70 -4.71
C ILE A 416 -1.22 19.00 -3.91
N ALA A 417 -0.54 19.00 -2.76
CA ALA A 417 -0.46 20.19 -1.88
C ALA A 417 0.10 21.44 -2.57
N GLY A 418 0.95 21.26 -3.57
CA GLY A 418 1.62 22.37 -4.27
C GLY A 418 1.08 22.69 -5.67
N ILE A 419 -0.01 22.06 -6.10
CA ILE A 419 -0.62 22.35 -7.42
C ILE A 419 -1.12 23.79 -7.46
N GLN A 420 -0.88 24.47 -8.59
CA GLN A 420 -1.38 25.80 -8.89
C GLN A 420 -2.19 25.78 -10.18
N ALA A 421 -3.31 26.47 -10.22
CA ALA A 421 -4.08 26.68 -11.44
C ALA A 421 -3.47 27.78 -12.32
N ASN A 422 -3.53 27.62 -13.63
CA ASN A 422 -3.21 28.67 -14.60
C ASN A 422 -4.53 29.29 -15.09
N GLU A 423 -5.15 30.12 -14.26
CA GLU A 423 -6.48 30.70 -14.47
C GLU A 423 -6.64 31.37 -15.85
N GLN A 424 -5.64 32.16 -16.27
CA GLN A 424 -5.69 32.85 -17.56
C GLN A 424 -5.69 31.87 -18.75
N ILE A 425 -4.93 30.78 -18.67
CA ILE A 425 -4.91 29.73 -19.70
C ILE A 425 -6.25 29.01 -19.74
N CYS A 426 -6.80 28.68 -18.58
CA CYS A 426 -8.09 28.03 -18.45
C CYS A 426 -9.21 28.89 -19.05
N LEU A 427 -9.30 30.16 -18.63
CA LEU A 427 -10.29 31.11 -19.14
C LEU A 427 -10.14 31.35 -20.65
N SER A 428 -8.90 31.57 -21.13
CA SER A 428 -8.62 31.74 -22.56
C SER A 428 -9.06 30.52 -23.38
N SER A 429 -8.86 29.31 -22.85
CA SER A 429 -9.30 28.08 -23.52
C SER A 429 -10.82 28.00 -23.62
N VAL A 430 -11.56 28.37 -22.59
CA VAL A 430 -13.01 28.45 -22.59
C VAL A 430 -13.50 29.46 -23.65
N MET A 431 -12.97 30.68 -23.62
CA MET A 431 -13.38 31.75 -24.51
C MET A 431 -13.04 31.50 -26.00
N ARG A 432 -12.08 30.64 -26.27
CA ARG A 432 -11.70 30.21 -27.64
C ARG A 432 -12.47 28.99 -28.12
N SER A 433 -13.07 28.23 -27.22
CA SER A 433 -13.82 27.02 -27.59
C SER A 433 -15.11 27.39 -28.30
N VAL A 434 -15.41 26.63 -29.36
CA VAL A 434 -16.71 26.75 -30.04
C VAL A 434 -17.85 26.21 -29.17
N GLY A 435 -17.53 25.36 -28.19
CA GLY A 435 -18.51 24.74 -27.29
C GLY A 435 -19.34 25.75 -26.48
N ILE A 436 -18.80 26.98 -26.21
CA ILE A 436 -19.56 28.03 -25.51
C ILE A 436 -20.78 28.54 -26.29
N VAL A 437 -20.88 28.25 -27.58
CA VAL A 437 -22.07 28.61 -28.41
C VAL A 437 -23.35 27.98 -27.83
N THR A 438 -23.24 26.88 -27.12
CA THR A 438 -24.37 26.21 -26.44
C THR A 438 -25.10 27.14 -25.47
N LEU A 439 -24.41 28.08 -24.84
CA LEU A 439 -25.02 29.08 -23.94
C LEU A 439 -25.90 30.09 -24.66
N LEU A 440 -25.74 30.22 -25.97
CA LEU A 440 -26.55 31.11 -26.82
C LEU A 440 -27.79 30.41 -27.37
N GLU A 441 -27.91 29.08 -27.28
CA GLU A 441 -28.99 28.31 -27.83
C GLU A 441 -30.39 28.73 -27.30
N PRO A 442 -30.59 29.02 -26.02
CA PRO A 442 -31.87 29.49 -25.51
C PRO A 442 -32.30 30.86 -26.09
N ILE A 443 -31.34 31.66 -26.58
CA ILE A 443 -31.58 33.01 -27.07
C ILE A 443 -31.69 33.03 -28.60
N LEU A 444 -30.77 32.34 -29.31
CA LEU A 444 -30.62 32.41 -30.75
C LEU A 444 -31.20 31.18 -31.47
N GLY A 445 -31.49 30.09 -30.75
CA GLY A 445 -31.96 28.83 -31.27
C GLY A 445 -30.84 27.99 -31.89
N HIS A 446 -31.07 26.67 -31.96
CA HIS A 446 -30.10 25.65 -32.39
C HIS A 446 -29.52 25.92 -33.79
N ALA A 447 -30.37 26.19 -34.79
CA ALA A 447 -29.93 26.42 -36.15
C ALA A 447 -28.95 27.60 -36.29
N LYS A 448 -29.15 28.68 -35.52
CA LYS A 448 -28.28 29.85 -35.54
C LYS A 448 -26.97 29.58 -34.82
N CYS A 449 -27.01 28.81 -33.72
CA CYS A 449 -25.82 28.36 -33.03
C CYS A 449 -24.94 27.45 -33.91
N ASP A 450 -25.55 26.56 -34.70
CA ASP A 450 -24.84 25.75 -35.69
C ASP A 450 -24.15 26.59 -36.77
N GLU A 451 -24.81 27.64 -37.27
CA GLU A 451 -24.25 28.57 -38.25
C GLU A 451 -23.04 29.32 -37.65
N ILE A 452 -23.17 29.83 -36.42
CA ILE A 452 -22.11 30.51 -35.71
C ILE A 452 -20.94 29.55 -35.49
N GLY A 453 -21.18 28.32 -35.04
CA GLY A 453 -20.15 27.30 -34.81
C GLY A 453 -19.35 26.99 -36.08
N LYS A 454 -20.04 26.78 -37.20
CA LYS A 454 -19.43 26.56 -38.54
C LYS A 454 -18.59 27.76 -38.99
N GLN A 455 -19.08 28.99 -38.74
CA GLN A 455 -18.33 30.20 -39.09
C GLN A 455 -17.08 30.37 -38.22
N CYS A 456 -17.17 30.11 -36.91
CA CYS A 456 -16.03 30.12 -36.00
C CYS A 456 -14.91 29.18 -36.48
N MET A 457 -15.26 27.96 -36.85
CA MET A 457 -14.30 26.96 -37.35
C MET A 457 -13.69 27.37 -38.71
N ARG A 458 -14.48 27.86 -39.63
CA ARG A 458 -14.02 28.27 -40.95
C ARG A 458 -13.10 29.47 -40.93
N GLU A 459 -13.40 30.46 -40.07
CA GLU A 459 -12.72 31.73 -40.06
C GLU A 459 -11.70 31.86 -38.91
N ASN A 460 -11.56 30.81 -38.10
CA ASN A 460 -10.71 30.80 -36.90
C ASN A 460 -11.00 31.97 -35.93
N LYS A 461 -12.30 32.27 -35.76
CA LYS A 461 -12.78 33.35 -34.87
C LYS A 461 -13.45 32.71 -33.63
N THR A 462 -13.50 33.51 -32.55
CA THR A 462 -14.23 33.11 -31.32
C THR A 462 -15.73 33.35 -31.49
N VAL A 463 -16.55 32.67 -30.68
CA VAL A 463 -18.01 32.84 -30.67
C VAL A 463 -18.42 34.30 -30.45
N PRO A 464 -17.85 35.05 -29.48
CA PRO A 464 -18.16 36.48 -29.30
C PRO A 464 -17.87 37.31 -30.54
N GLN A 465 -16.74 37.07 -31.22
CA GLN A 465 -16.37 37.81 -32.42
C GLN A 465 -17.38 37.61 -33.55
N VAL A 466 -17.78 36.37 -33.82
CA VAL A 466 -18.78 36.07 -34.89
C VAL A 466 -20.13 36.65 -34.54
N VAL A 467 -20.59 36.54 -33.30
CA VAL A 467 -21.88 37.06 -32.83
C VAL A 467 -21.95 38.60 -32.97
N LEU A 468 -20.86 39.31 -32.61
CA LEU A 468 -20.77 40.78 -32.78
C LEU A 468 -20.73 41.16 -34.22
N GLU A 469 -19.95 40.51 -35.10
CA GLU A 469 -19.88 40.78 -36.54
C GLU A 469 -21.21 40.59 -37.24
N LEU A 470 -21.98 39.59 -36.80
CA LEU A 470 -23.32 39.34 -37.34
C LEU A 470 -24.40 40.27 -36.74
N GLY A 471 -24.06 41.09 -35.77
CA GLY A 471 -24.97 42.01 -35.12
C GLY A 471 -26.10 41.31 -34.35
N LEU A 472 -25.87 40.05 -33.86
CA LEU A 472 -26.90 39.24 -33.23
C LEU A 472 -27.13 39.62 -31.77
N LEU A 473 -26.07 40.03 -31.06
CA LEU A 473 -26.09 40.48 -29.71
C LEU A 473 -25.09 41.62 -29.50
N SER A 474 -25.32 42.48 -28.54
CA SER A 474 -24.38 43.56 -28.13
C SER A 474 -23.23 43.00 -27.27
N ALA A 475 -22.15 43.75 -27.12
CA ALA A 475 -21.06 43.40 -26.24
C ALA A 475 -21.52 43.22 -24.79
N THR A 476 -22.38 44.10 -24.28
CA THR A 476 -22.95 44.02 -22.94
C THR A 476 -23.76 42.73 -22.72
N GLN A 477 -24.60 42.36 -23.71
CA GLN A 477 -25.35 41.12 -23.62
C GLN A 477 -24.43 39.88 -23.58
N LEU A 478 -23.34 39.90 -24.36
CA LEU A 478 -22.37 38.81 -24.34
C LEU A 478 -21.61 38.75 -23.00
N GLU A 479 -21.26 39.90 -22.40
CA GLU A 479 -20.64 39.97 -21.08
C GLU A 479 -21.57 39.34 -20.02
N GLU A 480 -22.87 39.65 -20.07
CA GLU A 480 -23.86 39.05 -19.15
C GLU A 480 -24.01 37.55 -19.37
N ILE A 481 -24.10 37.07 -20.62
CA ILE A 481 -24.30 35.64 -20.95
C ILE A 481 -23.06 34.83 -20.57
N PHE A 482 -21.86 35.37 -20.78
CA PHE A 482 -20.60 34.69 -20.44
C PHE A 482 -20.05 35.08 -19.07
N ALA A 483 -20.89 35.66 -18.18
CA ALA A 483 -20.54 35.84 -16.78
C ALA A 483 -20.30 34.48 -16.11
N PHE A 484 -19.48 34.50 -15.07
CA PHE A 484 -19.07 33.28 -14.34
C PHE A 484 -20.26 32.37 -13.97
N GLU A 485 -21.30 32.97 -13.42
CA GLU A 485 -22.51 32.29 -12.92
C GLU A 485 -23.25 31.53 -14.02
N ASN A 486 -23.15 32.01 -15.27
CA ASN A 486 -23.81 31.40 -16.44
C ASN A 486 -22.93 30.38 -17.16
N LEU A 487 -21.58 30.48 -16.99
CA LEU A 487 -20.62 29.53 -17.58
C LEU A 487 -20.61 28.21 -16.84
N VAL A 488 -21.00 28.20 -15.56
CA VAL A 488 -20.98 27.00 -14.70
C VAL A 488 -22.41 26.68 -14.27
N SER A 489 -22.97 25.59 -14.77
CA SER A 489 -24.25 25.10 -14.23
C SER A 489 -24.03 24.46 -12.87
N GLU A 490 -24.71 24.98 -11.84
CA GLU A 490 -24.81 24.30 -10.56
C GLU A 490 -25.57 22.98 -10.74
N ILE A 491 -24.89 21.85 -10.54
CA ILE A 491 -25.58 20.61 -10.23
C ILE A 491 -25.92 20.70 -8.74
N PRO A 492 -27.23 20.73 -8.35
CA PRO A 492 -27.59 20.76 -6.95
C PRO A 492 -26.89 19.61 -6.21
N SER A 493 -26.21 19.91 -5.12
CA SER A 493 -25.61 18.87 -4.27
C SER A 493 -26.74 17.92 -3.84
N ALA A 494 -26.43 16.63 -3.62
CA ALA A 494 -27.43 15.64 -3.18
C ALA A 494 -28.16 16.07 -1.88
N GLU A 495 -27.55 16.94 -1.07
CA GLU A 495 -28.17 17.56 0.11
C GLU A 495 -29.32 18.54 -0.26
N ASN A 496 -29.14 19.35 -1.33
CA ASN A 496 -30.19 20.27 -1.79
C ASN A 496 -31.33 19.54 -2.53
N GLN A 497 -31.15 18.33 -3.00
CA GLN A 497 -32.25 17.54 -3.62
C GLN A 497 -33.18 16.94 -2.59
N LEU A 498 -32.75 16.71 -1.35
CA LEU A 498 -33.58 16.20 -0.27
C LEU A 498 -34.50 17.28 0.36
N GLU A 499 -34.12 18.57 0.30
CA GLU A 499 -34.94 19.67 0.77
C GLU A 499 -36.06 20.07 -0.19
N GLN A 500 -35.97 19.70 -1.49
CA GLN A 500 -37.00 20.00 -2.49
C GLN A 500 -38.09 18.92 -2.61
N VAL A 501 -37.99 17.81 -1.88
CA VAL A 501 -38.95 16.68 -1.90
C VAL A 501 -39.66 16.50 -0.54
N SER A 502 -39.46 17.41 0.40
CA SER A 502 -40.14 17.41 1.70
C SER A 502 -41.36 18.38 1.69
#